data_3c641e6e5ae20eb201b30d5e52102bc5
#
_entry.id   3c641e6e5ae20eb201b30d5e52102bc5
#
_cell.length_a   1.000
_cell.length_b   1.000
_cell.length_c   1.000
_cell.angle_alpha   90.00
_cell.angle_beta   90.00
_cell.angle_gamma   90.00
#
_symmetry.space_group_name_H-M   'P 1'
#
loop_
_entity.id
_entity.type
_entity.pdbx_description
1 polymer ?
#
loop_
_entity_poly.entity_id
_entity_poly.type
_entity_poly.pdbx_seq_one_letter_code
_entity_poly.pdbx_strand_id
1 'polypeptide(L)'
;MSTKSPQEIAESISKLLLWDGRTEFSWGLVPQSTEFPYIGQIVPEKEGAIKGRVMLFPGFQVFRDFLMTRQFSDYGVYTSLFDVPHYSVILPRKGKAQCALYEPGFLPKEIGSDSDDPLFRSLLVQTYGLLMRFEGDAKIANSFAKDQSIFSRKEISQNNWVDGPLRVPSAIHVTEERIAFKKSDSEKAAALPQSGETWEVEFAMFPQFRTAEPRPRFLYVFAGVDSSTGEKRFCHKMSVDGKPDGLRRLWEKHAERLLESILKYGKTPAEIRVRSPRVMRFLRPLGMHLPFKLSQYEKLPAIERYFKERVSLGGE
;
A
#
# COMPACT_ATOMS: atom_id res chain seq x y z
N MET A 1 27.66 -14.82 14.75
CA MET A 1 26.29 -14.34 14.48
C MET A 1 25.89 -13.35 15.54
N SER A 2 25.21 -12.28 15.21
CA SER A 2 24.68 -11.37 16.20
C SER A 2 23.67 -12.09 17.08
N THR A 3 23.90 -12.14 18.39
CA THR A 3 22.94 -12.65 19.39
C THR A 3 21.81 -11.67 19.65
N LYS A 4 21.87 -10.48 19.02
CA LYS A 4 20.89 -9.40 19.20
C LYS A 4 19.51 -9.79 18.68
N SER A 5 18.48 -9.44 19.41
CA SER A 5 17.08 -9.56 18.97
C SER A 5 16.77 -8.57 17.83
N PRO A 6 15.70 -8.78 17.05
CA PRO A 6 15.25 -7.81 16.05
C PRO A 6 15.06 -6.42 16.64
N GLN A 7 14.56 -6.32 17.86
CA GLN A 7 14.36 -5.07 18.59
C GLN A 7 15.68 -4.34 18.85
N GLU A 8 16.72 -5.03 19.32
CA GLU A 8 18.03 -4.43 19.61
C GLU A 8 18.73 -3.95 18.32
N ILE A 9 18.53 -4.68 17.20
CA ILE A 9 19.05 -4.26 15.89
C ILE A 9 18.30 -3.01 15.42
N ALA A 10 16.99 -2.97 15.56
CA ALA A 10 16.16 -1.81 15.22
C ALA A 10 16.56 -0.56 16.03
N GLU A 11 16.85 -0.73 17.32
CA GLU A 11 17.36 0.35 18.16
C GLU A 11 18.77 0.81 17.71
N SER A 12 19.60 -0.12 17.25
CA SER A 12 20.91 0.24 16.67
C SER A 12 20.75 1.05 15.38
N ILE A 13 19.82 0.65 14.49
CA ILE A 13 19.46 1.41 13.29
C ILE A 13 18.98 2.82 13.66
N SER A 14 18.18 2.97 14.70
CA SER A 14 17.63 4.27 15.10
C SER A 14 18.70 5.28 15.53
N LYS A 15 19.88 4.83 15.92
CA LYS A 15 20.99 5.67 16.37
C LYS A 15 21.88 6.19 15.23
N LEU A 16 21.69 5.69 14.01
CA LEU A 16 22.44 6.15 12.86
C LEU A 16 22.08 7.60 12.50
N LEU A 17 23.05 8.38 12.01
CA LEU A 17 22.88 9.79 11.65
C LEU A 17 22.11 10.00 10.34
N LEU A 18 21.87 8.95 9.57
CA LEU A 18 21.14 8.98 8.29
C LEU A 18 19.76 9.65 8.36
N TRP A 19 19.17 9.73 9.55
CA TRP A 19 17.84 10.31 9.80
C TRP A 19 17.83 11.84 9.77
N ASP A 20 18.99 12.48 9.91
CA ASP A 20 19.14 13.93 9.82
C ASP A 20 19.32 14.38 8.34
N GLY A 21 19.72 13.46 7.48
CA GLY A 21 19.75 13.61 6.03
C GLY A 21 18.38 13.38 5.40
N ARG A 22 17.97 14.24 4.50
CA ARG A 22 16.65 14.23 3.85
C ARG A 22 16.56 13.28 2.65
N THR A 23 17.43 12.29 2.55
CA THR A 23 17.58 11.49 1.34
C THR A 23 16.94 10.13 1.53
N GLU A 24 15.91 9.87 0.73
CA GLU A 24 15.39 8.52 0.56
C GLU A 24 16.36 7.73 -0.30
N PHE A 25 16.68 6.52 0.11
CA PHE A 25 17.45 5.60 -0.73
C PHE A 25 16.96 4.17 -0.58
N SER A 26 17.21 3.37 -1.62
CA SER A 26 16.79 1.99 -1.70
C SER A 26 17.99 1.07 -1.88
N TRP A 27 17.89 -0.14 -1.39
CA TRP A 27 18.89 -1.19 -1.55
C TRP A 27 18.23 -2.54 -1.73
N GLY A 28 19.02 -3.53 -2.17
CA GLY A 28 18.59 -4.91 -2.31
C GLY A 28 19.22 -5.83 -1.25
N LEU A 29 18.44 -6.78 -0.77
CA LEU A 29 18.92 -7.94 -0.01
C LEU A 29 18.49 -9.20 -0.73
N VAL A 30 19.42 -10.11 -1.05
CA VAL A 30 19.14 -11.33 -1.82
C VAL A 30 19.49 -12.54 -0.97
N PRO A 31 18.60 -12.99 -0.05
CA PRO A 31 18.81 -14.21 0.72
C PRO A 31 18.78 -15.44 -0.18
N GLN A 32 19.54 -16.48 0.15
CA GLN A 32 19.45 -17.78 -0.55
C GLN A 32 18.13 -18.50 -0.28
N SER A 33 17.52 -18.23 0.86
CA SER A 33 16.29 -18.90 1.31
C SER A 33 15.01 -18.37 0.64
N THR A 34 15.11 -17.38 -0.24
CA THR A 34 13.92 -16.74 -0.87
C THR A 34 14.05 -16.77 -2.40
N GLU A 35 12.89 -16.87 -3.08
CA GLU A 35 12.81 -16.84 -4.55
C GLU A 35 13.02 -15.44 -5.13
N PHE A 36 12.90 -14.40 -4.31
CA PHE A 36 12.96 -12.99 -4.73
C PHE A 36 13.83 -12.18 -3.77
N PRO A 37 14.43 -11.09 -4.26
CA PRO A 37 15.15 -10.16 -3.40
C PRO A 37 14.18 -9.39 -2.49
N TYR A 38 14.65 -8.94 -1.35
CA TYR A 38 13.98 -7.91 -0.56
C TYR A 38 14.52 -6.54 -0.97
N ILE A 39 13.62 -5.60 -1.23
CA ILE A 39 13.98 -4.21 -1.52
C ILE A 39 13.77 -3.40 -0.27
N GLY A 40 14.87 -2.88 0.26
CA GLY A 40 14.87 -2.00 1.41
C GLY A 40 14.68 -0.54 1.00
N GLN A 41 13.95 0.22 1.81
CA GLN A 41 13.80 1.67 1.66
C GLN A 41 13.83 2.35 3.02
N ILE A 42 14.56 3.48 3.11
CA ILE A 42 14.40 4.46 4.16
C ILE A 42 13.35 5.48 3.76
N VAL A 43 12.45 5.78 4.68
CA VAL A 43 11.48 6.87 4.56
C VAL A 43 11.62 7.75 5.79
N PRO A 44 12.35 8.87 5.71
CA PRO A 44 12.44 9.82 6.79
C PRO A 44 11.12 10.57 6.96
N GLU A 45 10.72 10.83 8.20
CA GLU A 45 9.54 11.64 8.52
C GLU A 45 10.00 12.98 9.13
N LYS A 46 9.61 14.09 8.51
CA LYS A 46 10.05 15.44 8.92
C LYS A 46 9.38 15.89 10.21
N GLU A 47 8.13 15.51 10.40
CA GLU A 47 7.26 15.95 11.50
C GLU A 47 6.61 14.75 12.20
N GLY A 48 6.08 15.00 13.39
CA GLY A 48 5.35 13.99 14.16
C GLY A 48 6.21 13.19 15.13
N ALA A 49 5.62 12.12 15.67
CA ALA A 49 6.21 11.28 16.71
C ALA A 49 7.26 10.29 16.17
N ILE A 50 7.30 10.09 14.86
CA ILE A 50 8.17 9.14 14.19
C ILE A 50 9.34 9.92 13.55
N LYS A 51 10.54 9.39 13.67
CA LYS A 51 11.76 9.90 13.03
C LYS A 51 11.87 9.41 11.58
N GLY A 52 11.43 8.19 11.34
CA GLY A 52 11.44 7.56 10.04
C GLY A 52 11.07 6.08 10.11
N ARG A 53 11.10 5.44 8.94
CA ARG A 53 10.84 4.00 8.78
C ARG A 53 11.90 3.36 7.91
N VAL A 54 12.24 2.13 8.24
CA VAL A 54 12.92 1.20 7.34
C VAL A 54 11.89 0.18 6.89
N MET A 55 11.69 0.03 5.61
CA MET A 55 10.75 -0.92 5.04
C MET A 55 11.48 -1.93 4.15
N LEU A 56 11.08 -3.19 4.21
CA LEU A 56 11.67 -4.28 3.45
C LEU A 56 10.55 -4.99 2.67
N PHE A 57 10.55 -4.79 1.37
CA PHE A 57 9.51 -5.28 0.46
C PHE A 57 9.94 -6.57 -0.21
N PRO A 58 9.11 -7.64 -0.22
CA PRO A 58 9.42 -8.87 -0.92
C PRO A 58 9.26 -8.68 -2.44
N GLY A 59 10.37 -8.45 -3.13
CA GLY A 59 10.44 -8.29 -4.58
C GLY A 59 10.19 -6.88 -5.11
N PHE A 60 10.64 -6.67 -6.34
CA PHE A 60 10.49 -5.39 -7.05
C PHE A 60 9.04 -5.03 -7.36
N GLN A 61 8.18 -6.01 -7.60
CA GLN A 61 6.77 -5.75 -7.87
C GLN A 61 6.09 -5.07 -6.69
N VAL A 62 6.26 -5.64 -5.49
CA VAL A 62 5.69 -5.10 -4.25
C VAL A 62 6.23 -3.71 -3.95
N PHE A 63 7.54 -3.50 -4.13
CA PHE A 63 8.17 -2.21 -3.96
C PHE A 63 7.62 -1.16 -4.93
N ARG A 64 7.45 -1.51 -6.20
CA ARG A 64 6.83 -0.63 -7.20
C ARG A 64 5.39 -0.28 -6.85
N ASP A 65 4.60 -1.28 -6.42
CA ASP A 65 3.22 -1.05 -6.03
C ASP A 65 3.14 -0.08 -4.84
N PHE A 66 4.06 -0.19 -3.89
CA PHE A 66 4.21 0.79 -2.82
C PHE A 66 4.51 2.19 -3.35
N LEU A 67 5.50 2.36 -4.22
CA LEU A 67 5.86 3.67 -4.78
C LEU A 67 4.69 4.29 -5.55
N MET A 68 3.99 3.49 -6.35
CA MET A 68 2.82 3.96 -7.11
C MET A 68 1.69 4.39 -6.17
N THR A 69 1.41 3.62 -5.13
CA THR A 69 0.35 3.95 -4.17
C THR A 69 0.71 5.20 -3.37
N ARG A 70 1.99 5.37 -3.02
CA ARG A 70 2.49 6.52 -2.26
C ARG A 70 2.33 7.84 -3.01
N GLN A 71 2.52 7.87 -4.33
CA GLN A 71 2.34 9.07 -5.14
C GLN A 71 0.93 9.67 -5.05
N PHE A 72 -0.06 8.86 -4.67
CA PHE A 72 -1.47 9.26 -4.59
C PHE A 72 -2.00 9.40 -3.16
N SER A 73 -1.13 9.24 -2.15
CA SER A 73 -1.54 9.20 -0.74
C SER A 73 -1.53 10.55 0.00
N ASP A 74 -1.35 11.68 -0.69
CA ASP A 74 -1.27 13.02 -0.09
C ASP A 74 -2.54 13.47 0.67
N TYR A 75 -3.53 12.61 0.80
CA TYR A 75 -4.82 12.93 1.39
C TYR A 75 -5.15 12.20 2.70
N GLY A 76 -4.15 11.86 3.48
CA GLY A 76 -4.36 11.48 4.89
C GLY A 76 -5.13 10.18 5.15
N VAL A 77 -5.47 9.43 4.12
CA VAL A 77 -6.05 8.10 4.26
C VAL A 77 -4.91 7.10 4.10
N TYR A 78 -4.58 6.38 5.14
CA TYR A 78 -3.43 5.50 5.32
C TYR A 78 -3.36 4.29 4.36
N THR A 79 -3.67 4.46 3.08
CA THR A 79 -3.87 3.35 2.17
C THR A 79 -2.57 2.70 1.70
N SER A 80 -1.49 3.47 1.50
CA SER A 80 -0.29 2.94 0.84
C SER A 80 0.51 1.94 1.67
N LEU A 81 0.61 2.15 2.98
CA LEU A 81 1.40 1.27 3.85
C LEU A 81 0.73 -0.08 4.09
N PHE A 82 -0.61 -0.11 4.08
CA PHE A 82 -1.37 -1.31 4.42
C PHE A 82 -1.79 -2.14 3.21
N ASP A 83 -1.54 -1.64 2.01
CA ASP A 83 -1.94 -2.32 0.76
C ASP A 83 -0.87 -3.26 0.21
N VAL A 84 0.35 -3.21 0.72
CA VAL A 84 1.46 -4.04 0.26
C VAL A 84 2.11 -4.82 1.40
N PRO A 85 2.49 -6.10 1.19
CA PRO A 85 3.17 -6.87 2.21
C PRO A 85 4.60 -6.36 2.40
N HIS A 86 5.00 -6.08 3.64
CA HIS A 86 6.37 -5.70 3.94
C HIS A 86 6.69 -5.85 5.43
N TYR A 87 7.97 -5.98 5.75
CA TYR A 87 8.46 -5.73 7.10
C TYR A 87 8.71 -4.24 7.30
N SER A 88 8.41 -3.71 8.46
CA SER A 88 8.67 -2.32 8.81
C SER A 88 9.36 -2.22 10.16
N VAL A 89 10.39 -1.38 10.22
CA VAL A 89 10.97 -0.88 11.46
C VAL A 89 10.55 0.57 11.61
N ILE A 90 9.75 0.85 12.61
CA ILE A 90 9.27 2.19 12.94
C ILE A 90 10.22 2.76 13.98
N LEU A 91 10.79 3.92 13.68
CA LEU A 91 11.80 4.59 14.50
C LEU A 91 11.16 5.83 15.13
N PRO A 92 10.72 5.77 16.38
CA PRO A 92 10.11 6.92 17.04
C PRO A 92 11.19 7.95 17.42
N ARG A 93 10.79 9.23 17.55
CA ARG A 93 11.67 10.28 18.08
C ARG A 93 11.96 10.08 19.56
N LYS A 94 11.01 9.49 20.28
CA LYS A 94 11.15 9.12 21.69
C LYS A 94 10.60 7.71 21.91
N GLY A 95 11.28 6.91 22.72
CA GLY A 95 10.88 5.54 23.02
C GLY A 95 11.64 4.49 22.21
N LYS A 96 11.14 3.27 22.23
CA LYS A 96 11.78 2.12 21.58
C LYS A 96 11.33 1.99 20.12
N ALA A 97 12.24 1.54 19.25
CA ALA A 97 11.89 1.16 17.90
C ALA A 97 10.84 0.03 17.91
N GLN A 98 10.03 -0.05 16.89
CA GLN A 98 8.99 -1.09 16.74
C GLN A 98 9.20 -1.84 15.45
N CYS A 99 9.11 -3.16 15.49
CA CYS A 99 9.17 -4.02 14.34
C CYS A 99 7.79 -4.58 14.05
N ALA A 100 7.36 -4.55 12.81
CA ALA A 100 6.06 -5.05 12.42
C ALA A 100 6.07 -5.70 11.03
N LEU A 101 5.27 -6.75 10.86
CA LEU A 101 4.93 -7.33 9.57
C LEU A 101 3.59 -6.77 9.12
N TYR A 102 3.58 -6.15 7.96
CA TYR A 102 2.39 -5.67 7.28
C TYR A 102 1.93 -6.71 6.26
N GLU A 103 0.66 -7.08 6.35
CA GLU A 103 0.01 -7.94 5.37
C GLU A 103 -1.26 -7.25 4.88
N PRO A 104 -1.50 -7.22 3.57
CA PRO A 104 -2.60 -6.45 2.98
C PRO A 104 -3.96 -6.76 3.61
N GLY A 105 -4.61 -5.73 4.11
CA GLY A 105 -5.95 -5.83 4.71
C GLY A 105 -6.00 -6.24 6.17
N PHE A 106 -4.84 -6.48 6.81
CA PHE A 106 -4.77 -6.81 8.24
C PHE A 106 -4.05 -5.74 9.04
N LEU A 107 -4.38 -5.64 10.32
CA LEU A 107 -3.56 -4.86 11.24
C LEU A 107 -2.12 -5.39 11.25
N PRO A 108 -1.13 -4.48 11.36
CA PRO A 108 0.26 -4.88 11.47
C PRO A 108 0.46 -5.84 12.63
N LYS A 109 1.17 -6.94 12.35
CA LYS A 109 1.59 -7.88 13.39
C LYS A 109 2.90 -7.38 13.98
N GLU A 110 2.89 -7.04 15.26
CA GLU A 110 4.12 -6.69 15.97
C GLU A 110 5.07 -7.89 16.02
N ILE A 111 6.34 -7.64 15.74
CA ILE A 111 7.42 -8.62 15.85
C ILE A 111 8.17 -8.29 17.12
N GLY A 112 7.84 -9.01 18.21
CA GLY A 112 8.46 -8.82 19.52
C GLY A 112 9.92 -9.30 19.57
N SER A 113 10.58 -9.04 20.71
CA SER A 113 11.94 -9.51 20.98
C SER A 113 12.09 -11.03 20.92
N ASP A 114 11.03 -11.73 21.26
CA ASP A 114 10.99 -13.20 21.34
C ASP A 114 10.48 -13.84 20.04
N SER A 115 10.27 -13.02 19.00
CA SER A 115 9.87 -13.53 17.70
C SER A 115 11.03 -14.29 17.05
N ASP A 116 10.78 -15.55 16.75
CA ASP A 116 11.72 -16.41 16.04
C ASP A 116 11.45 -16.37 14.52
N ASP A 117 11.50 -15.17 13.93
CA ASP A 117 11.53 -15.00 12.48
C ASP A 117 12.99 -14.85 12.01
N PRO A 118 13.64 -15.97 11.65
CA PRO A 118 15.06 -15.99 11.30
C PRO A 118 15.34 -15.21 10.00
N LEU A 119 14.37 -15.16 9.07
CA LEU A 119 14.48 -14.39 7.85
C LEU A 119 14.49 -12.89 8.18
N PHE A 120 13.52 -12.42 8.94
CA PHE A 120 13.45 -11.01 9.30
C PHE A 120 14.69 -10.57 10.09
N ARG A 121 15.13 -11.39 11.04
CA ARG A 121 16.37 -11.12 11.79
C ARG A 121 17.58 -10.99 10.84
N SER A 122 17.75 -11.92 9.90
CA SER A 122 18.82 -11.88 8.92
C SER A 122 18.75 -10.61 8.06
N LEU A 123 17.58 -10.27 7.55
CA LEU A 123 17.35 -9.05 6.78
C LEU A 123 17.72 -7.80 7.57
N LEU A 124 17.36 -7.71 8.86
CA LEU A 124 17.70 -6.57 9.72
C LEU A 124 19.20 -6.46 9.97
N VAL A 125 19.89 -7.57 10.23
CA VAL A 125 21.36 -7.57 10.41
C VAL A 125 22.05 -7.03 9.15
N GLN A 126 21.63 -7.50 7.97
CA GLN A 126 22.20 -7.05 6.70
C GLN A 126 21.87 -5.58 6.40
N THR A 127 20.63 -5.17 6.71
CA THR A 127 20.20 -3.78 6.63
C THR A 127 21.05 -2.87 7.51
N TYR A 128 21.23 -3.23 8.77
CA TYR A 128 22.06 -2.44 9.70
C TYR A 128 23.50 -2.28 9.20
N GLY A 129 24.14 -3.39 8.79
CA GLY A 129 25.51 -3.37 8.27
C GLY A 129 25.64 -2.53 6.99
N LEU A 130 24.62 -2.50 6.14
CA LEU A 130 24.57 -1.69 4.94
C LEU A 130 24.36 -0.20 5.29
N LEU A 131 23.45 0.11 6.19
CA LEU A 131 23.17 1.50 6.62
C LEU A 131 24.37 2.14 7.30
N MET A 132 25.13 1.40 8.10
CA MET A 132 26.40 1.89 8.67
C MET A 132 27.41 2.30 7.60
N ARG A 133 27.46 1.58 6.46
CA ARG A 133 28.35 1.96 5.35
C ARG A 133 27.87 3.22 4.66
N PHE A 134 26.57 3.35 4.46
CA PHE A 134 25.98 4.56 3.86
C PHE A 134 26.19 5.80 4.75
N GLU A 135 26.20 5.63 6.06
CA GLU A 135 26.53 6.70 7.00
C GLU A 135 27.99 7.14 6.82
N GLY A 136 28.92 6.21 6.59
CA GLY A 136 30.33 6.50 6.32
C GLY A 136 30.61 7.06 4.92
N ASP A 137 29.85 6.63 3.92
CA ASP A 137 29.99 7.08 2.52
C ASP A 137 28.66 7.01 1.76
N ALA A 138 27.97 8.13 1.70
CA ALA A 138 26.69 8.24 0.99
C ALA A 138 26.79 7.99 -0.54
N LYS A 139 28.01 8.07 -1.13
CA LYS A 139 28.20 7.77 -2.57
C LYS A 139 27.98 6.31 -2.88
N ILE A 140 28.17 5.41 -1.91
CA ILE A 140 27.94 3.97 -2.09
C ILE A 140 26.47 3.71 -2.48
N ALA A 141 25.52 4.43 -1.92
CA ALA A 141 24.10 4.26 -2.23
C ALA A 141 23.78 4.47 -3.72
N ASN A 142 24.54 5.34 -4.39
CA ASN A 142 24.35 5.70 -5.80
C ASN A 142 25.38 5.05 -6.75
N SER A 143 26.25 4.18 -6.24
CA SER A 143 27.38 3.62 -7.01
C SER A 143 26.92 2.85 -8.27
N PHE A 144 25.70 2.28 -8.25
CA PHE A 144 25.15 1.49 -9.36
C PHE A 144 23.97 2.16 -10.08
N ALA A 145 23.65 3.41 -9.78
CA ALA A 145 22.48 4.08 -10.37
C ALA A 145 22.58 4.24 -11.90
N LYS A 146 23.79 4.36 -12.45
CA LYS A 146 24.00 4.49 -13.89
C LYS A 146 23.61 3.25 -14.70
N ASP A 147 23.65 2.08 -14.09
CA ASP A 147 23.39 0.79 -14.74
C ASP A 147 21.96 0.27 -14.50
N GLN A 148 21.05 1.15 -14.12
CA GLN A 148 19.68 0.75 -13.70
C GLN A 148 19.70 -0.32 -12.61
N SER A 149 20.66 -0.21 -11.71
CA SER A 149 20.85 -1.14 -10.60
C SER A 149 20.84 -0.38 -9.29
N ILE A 150 20.48 -1.08 -8.23
CA ILE A 150 20.60 -0.59 -6.86
C ILE A 150 21.73 -1.33 -6.15
N PHE A 151 22.32 -0.71 -5.13
CA PHE A 151 23.27 -1.39 -4.27
C PHE A 151 22.58 -2.56 -3.57
N SER A 152 23.24 -3.72 -3.50
CA SER A 152 22.69 -4.88 -2.83
C SER A 152 23.70 -5.70 -2.07
N ARG A 153 23.21 -6.52 -1.16
CA ARG A 153 23.93 -7.61 -0.50
C ARG A 153 23.28 -8.93 -0.89
N LYS A 154 24.09 -9.85 -1.42
CA LYS A 154 23.66 -11.19 -1.82
C LYS A 154 24.29 -12.24 -0.92
N GLU A 155 23.49 -13.11 -0.38
CA GLU A 155 23.96 -14.29 0.33
C GLU A 155 24.46 -15.33 -0.66
N ILE A 156 25.77 -15.66 -0.60
CA ILE A 156 26.41 -16.66 -1.47
C ILE A 156 26.54 -18.02 -0.81
N SER A 157 26.53 -18.05 0.51
CA SER A 157 26.45 -19.27 1.36
C SER A 157 25.91 -18.85 2.73
N GLN A 158 25.51 -19.80 3.54
CA GLN A 158 24.92 -19.54 4.84
C GLN A 158 25.69 -18.46 5.63
N ASN A 159 25.02 -17.30 5.85
CA ASN A 159 25.57 -16.12 6.52
C ASN A 159 26.79 -15.44 5.85
N ASN A 160 27.17 -15.83 4.65
CA ASN A 160 28.20 -15.17 3.87
C ASN A 160 27.56 -14.27 2.81
N TRP A 161 27.67 -12.95 3.00
CA TRP A 161 27.04 -11.94 2.20
C TRP A 161 28.09 -11.10 1.47
N VAL A 162 27.90 -10.92 0.16
CA VAL A 162 28.75 -10.09 -0.68
C VAL A 162 27.98 -8.90 -1.22
N ASP A 163 28.68 -7.80 -1.42
CA ASP A 163 28.12 -6.58 -1.99
C ASP A 163 28.18 -6.62 -3.52
N GLY A 164 27.19 -6.04 -4.17
CA GLY A 164 27.14 -5.97 -5.61
C GLY A 164 25.93 -5.23 -6.16
N PRO A 165 25.82 -5.08 -7.48
CA PRO A 165 24.64 -4.51 -8.11
C PRO A 165 23.48 -5.51 -8.09
N LEU A 166 22.28 -4.99 -7.86
CA LEU A 166 21.01 -5.69 -8.13
C LEU A 166 20.31 -4.93 -9.26
N ARG A 167 20.22 -5.56 -10.42
CA ARG A 167 19.58 -4.96 -11.58
C ARG A 167 18.08 -4.80 -11.35
N VAL A 168 17.59 -3.60 -11.57
CA VAL A 168 16.15 -3.32 -11.54
C VAL A 168 15.54 -3.85 -12.83
N PRO A 169 14.51 -4.71 -12.79
CA PRO A 169 13.86 -5.20 -13.98
C PRO A 169 13.30 -4.06 -14.83
N SER A 170 13.62 -4.04 -16.13
CA SER A 170 13.12 -3.03 -17.08
C SER A 170 11.60 -3.14 -17.31
N ALA A 171 11.05 -4.35 -17.20
CA ALA A 171 9.62 -4.60 -17.23
C ALA A 171 9.24 -5.37 -15.96
N ILE A 172 8.45 -4.76 -15.12
CA ILE A 172 7.80 -5.46 -14.02
C ILE A 172 6.43 -5.87 -14.53
N HIS A 173 6.21 -7.17 -14.66
CA HIS A 173 4.91 -7.69 -15.09
C HIS A 173 3.84 -7.23 -14.10
N VAL A 174 2.93 -6.41 -14.56
CA VAL A 174 1.74 -6.07 -13.79
C VAL A 174 0.88 -7.33 -13.80
N THR A 175 0.63 -7.90 -12.63
CA THR A 175 -0.34 -8.99 -12.52
C THR A 175 -1.67 -8.50 -13.09
N GLU A 176 -2.17 -9.15 -14.15
CA GLU A 176 -3.46 -8.80 -14.73
C GLU A 176 -4.54 -9.02 -13.66
N GLU A 177 -5.15 -7.92 -13.25
CA GLU A 177 -6.28 -7.95 -12.34
C GLU A 177 -7.53 -8.29 -13.15
N ARG A 178 -8.25 -9.33 -12.74
CA ARG A 178 -9.49 -9.74 -13.41
C ARG A 178 -10.62 -8.83 -12.97
N ILE A 179 -11.08 -7.99 -13.87
CA ILE A 179 -12.24 -7.15 -13.65
C ILE A 179 -13.43 -7.89 -14.23
N ALA A 180 -14.26 -8.46 -13.35
CA ALA A 180 -15.42 -9.24 -13.77
C ALA A 180 -16.72 -8.56 -13.31
N PHE A 181 -17.68 -8.51 -14.21
CA PHE A 181 -19.08 -8.20 -13.92
C PHE A 181 -19.98 -8.95 -14.90
N LYS A 182 -21.23 -9.15 -14.53
CA LYS A 182 -22.19 -9.87 -15.39
C LYS A 182 -22.59 -9.00 -16.56
N LYS A 183 -22.44 -9.53 -17.78
CA LYS A 183 -22.83 -8.85 -19.02
C LYS A 183 -24.32 -8.46 -19.01
N SER A 184 -25.19 -9.36 -18.57
CA SER A 184 -26.63 -9.09 -18.45
C SER A 184 -26.96 -7.90 -17.54
N ASP A 185 -26.19 -7.68 -16.49
CA ASP A 185 -26.41 -6.58 -15.57
C ASP A 185 -25.89 -5.26 -16.16
N SER A 186 -24.77 -5.28 -16.93
CA SER A 186 -24.32 -4.10 -17.66
C SER A 186 -25.29 -3.69 -18.77
N GLU A 187 -25.91 -4.64 -19.48
CA GLU A 187 -26.95 -4.37 -20.49
C GLU A 187 -28.18 -3.73 -19.85
N LYS A 188 -28.65 -4.25 -18.70
CA LYS A 188 -29.75 -3.63 -17.94
C LYS A 188 -29.41 -2.21 -17.49
N ALA A 189 -28.19 -1.99 -16.97
CA ALA A 189 -27.76 -0.67 -16.52
C ALA A 189 -27.61 0.32 -17.68
N ALA A 190 -27.17 -0.12 -18.85
CA ALA A 190 -27.07 0.70 -20.06
C ALA A 190 -28.45 1.16 -20.58
N ALA A 191 -29.51 0.40 -20.31
CA ALA A 191 -30.88 0.75 -20.66
C ALA A 191 -31.57 1.70 -19.67
N LEU A 192 -30.92 2.01 -18.51
CA LEU A 192 -31.48 2.95 -17.54
C LEU A 192 -31.40 4.41 -18.05
N PRO A 193 -32.36 5.27 -17.62
CA PRO A 193 -32.30 6.67 -17.94
C PRO A 193 -31.07 7.32 -17.29
N GLN A 194 -30.47 8.31 -17.97
CA GLN A 194 -29.38 9.09 -17.42
C GLN A 194 -29.91 10.15 -16.46
N SER A 195 -29.30 10.28 -15.28
CA SER A 195 -29.76 11.22 -14.25
C SER A 195 -29.26 12.66 -14.43
N GLY A 196 -28.23 12.86 -15.25
CA GLY A 196 -27.52 14.14 -15.34
C GLY A 196 -26.60 14.45 -14.15
N GLU A 197 -26.58 13.60 -13.12
CA GLU A 197 -25.74 13.76 -11.92
C GLU A 197 -24.28 13.42 -12.20
N THR A 198 -23.41 14.03 -11.42
CA THR A 198 -22.00 13.67 -11.32
C THR A 198 -21.76 13.02 -9.98
N TRP A 199 -21.21 11.79 -9.98
CA TRP A 199 -20.87 11.09 -8.76
C TRP A 199 -19.36 11.19 -8.47
N GLU A 200 -19.02 11.53 -7.24
CA GLU A 200 -17.66 11.35 -6.72
C GLU A 200 -17.56 9.98 -6.06
N VAL A 201 -16.62 9.16 -6.54
CA VAL A 201 -16.47 7.77 -6.12
C VAL A 201 -15.06 7.53 -5.60
N GLU A 202 -14.95 6.92 -4.43
CA GLU A 202 -13.66 6.62 -3.82
C GLU A 202 -13.70 5.28 -3.07
N PHE A 203 -12.52 4.68 -2.94
CA PHE A 203 -12.27 3.51 -2.13
C PHE A 203 -11.24 3.86 -1.07
N ALA A 204 -11.64 3.76 0.19
CA ALA A 204 -10.81 4.15 1.31
C ALA A 204 -10.74 3.05 2.38
N MET A 205 -9.58 2.93 3.02
CA MET A 205 -9.41 2.15 4.24
C MET A 205 -9.83 3.03 5.43
N PHE A 206 -10.64 2.48 6.32
CA PHE A 206 -11.03 3.14 7.55
C PHE A 206 -10.21 2.61 8.73
N PRO A 207 -9.88 3.44 9.71
CA PRO A 207 -9.13 3.04 10.90
C PRO A 207 -9.94 2.17 11.86
N GLN A 208 -11.08 1.67 11.43
CA GLN A 208 -11.91 0.71 12.14
C GLN A 208 -11.57 -0.70 11.70
N PHE A 209 -11.63 -1.63 12.63
CA PHE A 209 -11.34 -3.03 12.35
C PHE A 209 -12.40 -3.94 12.96
N ARG A 210 -12.57 -5.08 12.35
CA ARG A 210 -13.40 -6.16 12.92
C ARG A 210 -12.54 -6.91 13.93
N THR A 211 -12.92 -6.82 15.19
CA THR A 211 -12.20 -7.42 16.33
C THR A 211 -12.63 -8.85 16.64
N ALA A 212 -13.78 -9.31 16.12
CA ALA A 212 -14.35 -10.62 16.43
C ALA A 212 -13.64 -11.83 15.79
N GLU A 213 -12.56 -11.59 15.05
CA GLU A 213 -11.77 -12.62 14.37
C GLU A 213 -10.40 -12.80 15.05
N PRO A 214 -9.76 -13.98 14.89
CA PRO A 214 -8.45 -14.25 15.49
C PRO A 214 -7.36 -13.24 15.08
N ARG A 215 -7.56 -12.58 13.94
CA ARG A 215 -6.69 -11.54 13.44
C ARG A 215 -7.51 -10.34 12.97
N PRO A 216 -7.35 -9.16 13.60
CA PRO A 216 -8.09 -7.95 13.24
C PRO A 216 -7.83 -7.55 11.77
N ARG A 217 -8.91 -7.19 11.05
CA ARG A 217 -8.88 -6.75 9.64
C ARG A 217 -9.33 -5.32 9.52
N PHE A 218 -8.73 -4.60 8.59
CA PHE A 218 -9.20 -3.26 8.25
C PHE A 218 -10.58 -3.31 7.59
N LEU A 219 -11.36 -2.28 7.87
CA LEU A 219 -12.57 -1.99 7.13
C LEU A 219 -12.23 -1.12 5.93
N TYR A 220 -12.64 -1.54 4.76
CA TYR A 220 -12.59 -0.75 3.53
C TYR A 220 -13.99 -0.27 3.18
N VAL A 221 -14.07 0.93 2.64
CA VAL A 221 -15.32 1.53 2.19
C VAL A 221 -15.20 1.94 0.74
N PHE A 222 -16.06 1.38 -0.11
CA PHE A 222 -16.28 1.82 -1.47
C PHE A 222 -17.57 2.61 -1.53
N ALA A 223 -17.49 3.91 -1.74
CA ALA A 223 -18.63 4.79 -1.68
C ALA A 223 -18.71 5.76 -2.84
N GLY A 224 -19.92 6.21 -3.12
CA GLY A 224 -20.21 7.26 -4.08
C GLY A 224 -21.23 8.25 -3.54
N VAL A 225 -20.99 9.52 -3.81
CA VAL A 225 -21.88 10.64 -3.45
C VAL A 225 -22.14 11.51 -4.68
N ASP A 226 -23.27 12.18 -4.69
CA ASP A 226 -23.54 13.24 -5.66
C ASP A 226 -22.62 14.42 -5.42
N SER A 227 -21.92 14.90 -6.44
CA SER A 227 -20.90 15.96 -6.31
C SER A 227 -21.49 17.32 -5.93
N SER A 228 -22.75 17.57 -6.26
CA SER A 228 -23.43 18.84 -6.02
C SER A 228 -24.09 18.91 -4.64
N THR A 229 -24.74 17.84 -4.21
CA THR A 229 -25.51 17.79 -2.97
C THR A 229 -24.73 17.14 -1.81
N GLY A 230 -23.73 16.32 -2.10
CA GLY A 230 -23.04 15.47 -1.13
C GLY A 230 -23.87 14.25 -0.67
N GLU A 231 -25.06 14.06 -1.26
CA GLU A 231 -25.94 12.98 -0.90
C GLU A 231 -25.34 11.62 -1.29
N LYS A 232 -25.39 10.68 -0.37
CA LYS A 232 -24.90 9.33 -0.59
C LYS A 232 -25.70 8.61 -1.66
N ARG A 233 -25.02 8.11 -2.69
CA ARG A 233 -25.60 7.24 -3.73
C ARG A 233 -25.41 5.78 -3.38
N PHE A 234 -24.24 5.42 -2.87
CA PHE A 234 -23.97 4.07 -2.35
C PHE A 234 -22.86 4.07 -1.30
N CYS A 235 -22.79 2.98 -0.53
CA CYS A 235 -21.71 2.75 0.42
C CYS A 235 -21.60 1.24 0.70
N HIS A 236 -20.51 0.63 0.24
CA HIS A 236 -20.20 -0.77 0.48
C HIS A 236 -19.08 -0.89 1.51
N LYS A 237 -19.41 -1.46 2.69
CA LYS A 237 -18.42 -1.82 3.70
C LYS A 237 -17.85 -3.18 3.34
N MET A 238 -16.53 -3.27 3.19
CA MET A 238 -15.81 -4.43 2.67
C MET A 238 -14.64 -4.78 3.59
N SER A 239 -14.27 -6.05 3.64
CA SER A 239 -13.04 -6.50 4.31
C SER A 239 -12.44 -7.68 3.55
N VAL A 240 -11.13 -7.90 3.73
CA VAL A 240 -10.45 -9.06 3.14
C VAL A 240 -11.02 -10.36 3.72
N ASP A 241 -11.01 -11.42 2.93
CA ASP A 241 -11.57 -12.72 3.31
C ASP A 241 -10.61 -13.64 4.08
N GLY A 242 -9.40 -13.13 4.39
CA GLY A 242 -8.37 -13.88 5.11
C GLY A 242 -7.59 -14.89 4.28
N LYS A 243 -7.91 -15.04 3.01
CA LYS A 243 -7.16 -15.88 2.07
C LYS A 243 -6.02 -15.09 1.41
N PRO A 244 -5.00 -15.76 0.86
CA PRO A 244 -4.00 -15.10 0.01
C PRO A 244 -4.68 -14.24 -1.05
N ASP A 245 -4.10 -13.10 -1.39
CA ASP A 245 -4.64 -12.12 -2.35
C ASP A 245 -6.03 -11.52 -1.99
N GLY A 246 -6.43 -11.58 -0.72
CA GLY A 246 -7.74 -11.08 -0.27
C GLY A 246 -8.00 -9.64 -0.66
N LEU A 247 -6.98 -8.76 -0.55
CA LEU A 247 -7.10 -7.36 -0.94
C LEU A 247 -7.24 -7.21 -2.47
N ARG A 248 -6.51 -8.00 -3.27
CA ARG A 248 -6.67 -7.99 -4.74
C ARG A 248 -8.10 -8.36 -5.13
N ARG A 249 -8.65 -9.45 -4.57
CA ARG A 249 -10.05 -9.84 -4.82
C ARG A 249 -11.06 -8.77 -4.41
N LEU A 250 -10.73 -8.01 -3.38
CA LEU A 250 -11.57 -6.90 -2.94
C LEU A 250 -11.56 -5.77 -3.98
N TRP A 251 -10.41 -5.44 -4.55
CA TRP A 251 -10.30 -4.50 -5.66
C TRP A 251 -11.06 -4.98 -6.91
N GLU A 252 -10.97 -6.26 -7.26
CA GLU A 252 -11.66 -6.85 -8.42
C GLU A 252 -13.19 -6.73 -8.36
N LYS A 253 -13.76 -6.54 -7.16
CA LYS A 253 -15.21 -6.36 -6.96
C LYS A 253 -15.73 -4.95 -7.22
N HIS A 254 -14.88 -3.95 -7.47
CA HIS A 254 -15.33 -2.55 -7.59
C HIS A 254 -16.30 -2.34 -8.74
N ALA A 255 -16.01 -2.92 -9.92
CA ALA A 255 -16.89 -2.81 -11.08
C ALA A 255 -18.27 -3.44 -10.82
N GLU A 256 -18.31 -4.64 -10.23
CA GLU A 256 -19.56 -5.30 -9.85
C GLU A 256 -20.35 -4.46 -8.84
N ARG A 257 -19.71 -3.95 -7.79
CA ARG A 257 -20.35 -3.13 -6.76
C ARG A 257 -20.89 -1.80 -7.27
N LEU A 258 -20.16 -1.15 -8.16
CA LEU A 258 -20.69 0.06 -8.81
C LEU A 258 -21.90 -0.27 -9.69
N LEU A 259 -21.85 -1.35 -10.45
CA LEU A 259 -22.93 -1.78 -11.31
C LEU A 259 -24.20 -2.11 -10.50
N GLU A 260 -24.07 -2.87 -9.40
CA GLU A 260 -25.15 -3.12 -8.44
C GLU A 260 -25.77 -1.83 -7.90
N SER A 261 -24.92 -0.84 -7.61
CA SER A 261 -25.36 0.46 -7.09
C SER A 261 -26.14 1.26 -8.11
N ILE A 262 -25.69 1.29 -9.38
CA ILE A 262 -26.39 1.93 -10.49
C ILE A 262 -27.76 1.27 -10.73
N LEU A 263 -27.81 -0.06 -10.76
CA LEU A 263 -29.06 -0.82 -10.94
C LEU A 263 -30.05 -0.52 -9.80
N LYS A 264 -29.56 -0.49 -8.56
CA LYS A 264 -30.36 -0.16 -7.38
C LYS A 264 -30.88 1.28 -7.38
N TYR A 265 -30.07 2.20 -7.86
CA TYR A 265 -30.46 3.60 -7.99
C TYR A 265 -31.50 3.84 -9.12
N GLY A 266 -31.50 2.98 -10.12
CA GLY A 266 -32.45 3.02 -11.25
C GLY A 266 -32.15 4.10 -12.30
N LYS A 267 -30.99 4.76 -12.21
CA LYS A 267 -30.51 5.74 -13.19
C LYS A 267 -28.98 5.65 -13.31
N THR A 268 -28.47 5.98 -14.50
CA THR A 268 -27.03 6.06 -14.74
C THR A 268 -26.56 7.52 -14.58
N PRO A 269 -25.49 7.81 -13.81
CA PRO A 269 -24.95 9.16 -13.71
C PRO A 269 -24.42 9.65 -15.07
N ALA A 270 -24.32 10.95 -15.26
CA ALA A 270 -23.68 11.52 -16.46
C ALA A 270 -22.16 11.41 -16.38
N GLU A 271 -21.60 11.57 -15.19
CA GLU A 271 -20.15 11.48 -14.96
C GLU A 271 -19.86 10.76 -13.63
N ILE A 272 -18.78 9.96 -13.63
CA ILE A 272 -18.17 9.42 -12.41
C ILE A 272 -16.77 10.01 -12.30
N ARG A 273 -16.50 10.67 -11.18
CA ARG A 273 -15.19 11.24 -10.85
C ARG A 273 -14.51 10.39 -9.81
N VAL A 274 -13.27 10.05 -10.05
CA VAL A 274 -12.42 9.28 -9.14
C VAL A 274 -11.10 10.00 -8.95
N ARG A 275 -10.46 9.82 -7.79
CA ARG A 275 -9.12 10.36 -7.54
C ARG A 275 -8.06 9.32 -7.86
N SER A 276 -8.24 8.11 -7.34
CA SER A 276 -7.28 7.03 -7.45
C SER A 276 -7.17 6.49 -8.88
N PRO A 277 -5.97 6.49 -9.50
CA PRO A 277 -5.74 5.81 -10.78
C PRO A 277 -6.09 4.33 -10.72
N ARG A 278 -5.97 3.71 -9.55
CA ARG A 278 -6.33 2.32 -9.35
C ARG A 278 -7.85 2.14 -9.43
N VAL A 279 -8.64 2.97 -8.75
CA VAL A 279 -10.11 2.98 -8.89
C VAL A 279 -10.51 3.22 -10.34
N MET A 280 -9.88 4.21 -11.01
CA MET A 280 -10.08 4.48 -12.44
C MET A 280 -9.90 3.22 -13.29
N ARG A 281 -8.80 2.48 -13.08
CA ARG A 281 -8.49 1.26 -13.84
C ARG A 281 -9.57 0.19 -13.65
N PHE A 282 -10.04 -0.01 -12.40
CA PHE A 282 -11.07 -1.02 -12.11
C PHE A 282 -12.45 -0.65 -12.64
N LEU A 283 -12.76 0.64 -12.76
CA LEU A 283 -14.05 1.12 -13.28
C LEU A 283 -14.07 1.32 -14.81
N ARG A 284 -12.90 1.43 -15.43
CA ARG A 284 -12.77 1.69 -16.88
C ARG A 284 -13.57 0.72 -17.77
N PRO A 285 -13.59 -0.61 -17.49
CA PRO A 285 -14.40 -1.52 -18.30
C PRO A 285 -15.90 -1.20 -18.26
N LEU A 286 -16.43 -0.75 -17.11
CA LEU A 286 -17.84 -0.31 -17.05
C LEU A 286 -18.08 0.95 -17.86
N GLY A 287 -17.16 1.92 -17.86
CA GLY A 287 -17.26 3.12 -18.67
C GLY A 287 -17.26 2.87 -20.19
N MET A 288 -16.83 1.68 -20.64
CA MET A 288 -16.95 1.25 -22.06
C MET A 288 -18.32 0.67 -22.39
N HIS A 289 -19.09 0.25 -21.39
CA HIS A 289 -20.40 -0.38 -21.57
C HIS A 289 -21.58 0.51 -21.16
N LEU A 290 -21.34 1.47 -20.26
CA LEU A 290 -22.38 2.34 -19.71
C LEU A 290 -22.21 3.79 -20.18
N PRO A 291 -23.32 4.55 -20.33
CA PRO A 291 -23.30 5.89 -20.92
C PRO A 291 -22.86 6.98 -19.92
N PHE A 292 -21.88 6.71 -19.06
CA PHE A 292 -21.30 7.73 -18.21
C PHE A 292 -19.86 8.04 -18.61
N LYS A 293 -19.45 9.29 -18.39
CA LYS A 293 -18.06 9.69 -18.51
C LYS A 293 -17.30 9.30 -17.25
N LEU A 294 -16.17 8.62 -17.37
CA LEU A 294 -15.27 8.33 -16.27
C LEU A 294 -14.06 9.27 -16.32
N SER A 295 -13.86 10.07 -15.27
CA SER A 295 -12.84 11.13 -15.22
C SER A 295 -12.02 11.07 -13.93
N GLN A 296 -10.74 11.41 -14.03
CA GLN A 296 -9.85 11.50 -12.87
C GLN A 296 -9.69 12.95 -12.41
N TYR A 297 -9.79 13.18 -11.11
CA TYR A 297 -9.63 14.49 -10.47
C TYR A 297 -8.70 14.38 -9.26
N GLU A 298 -7.92 15.41 -9.01
CA GLU A 298 -7.05 15.48 -7.82
C GLU A 298 -7.84 15.65 -6.51
N LYS A 299 -8.96 16.37 -6.57
CA LYS A 299 -9.80 16.67 -5.41
C LYS A 299 -11.24 16.21 -5.66
N LEU A 300 -11.81 15.60 -4.64
CA LEU A 300 -13.19 15.12 -4.62
C LEU A 300 -13.88 15.65 -3.33
N PRO A 301 -14.28 16.91 -3.30
CA PRO A 301 -14.67 17.59 -2.05
C PRO A 301 -15.94 17.02 -1.41
N ALA A 302 -16.87 16.49 -2.19
CA ALA A 302 -18.10 15.90 -1.65
C ALA A 302 -17.83 14.56 -0.95
N ILE A 303 -17.06 13.65 -1.58
CA ILE A 303 -16.72 12.35 -0.98
C ILE A 303 -15.75 12.52 0.20
N GLU A 304 -14.83 13.50 0.14
CA GLU A 304 -13.92 13.81 1.26
C GLU A 304 -14.70 14.27 2.50
N ARG A 305 -15.70 15.14 2.33
CA ARG A 305 -16.61 15.55 3.40
C ARG A 305 -17.36 14.37 3.97
N TYR A 306 -17.94 13.54 3.11
CA TYR A 306 -18.67 12.34 3.49
C TYR A 306 -17.82 11.39 4.35
N PHE A 307 -16.55 11.18 4.00
CA PHE A 307 -15.66 10.32 4.78
C PHE A 307 -15.25 10.97 6.11
N LYS A 308 -14.97 12.28 6.13
CA LYS A 308 -14.62 13.00 7.37
C LYS A 308 -15.74 12.92 8.40
N GLU A 309 -16.96 13.15 8.00
CA GLU A 309 -18.14 13.08 8.88
C GLU A 309 -18.30 11.67 9.49
N ARG A 310 -18.04 10.62 8.71
CA ARG A 310 -18.16 9.23 9.19
C ARG A 310 -17.02 8.78 10.07
N VAL A 311 -15.81 9.25 9.85
CA VAL A 311 -14.67 8.99 10.74
C VAL A 311 -14.89 9.67 12.09
N SER A 312 -15.41 10.90 12.11
CA SER A 312 -15.69 11.63 13.36
C SER A 312 -16.86 11.06 14.16
N LEU A 313 -17.83 10.40 13.53
CA LEU A 313 -18.99 9.80 14.20
C LEU A 313 -18.75 8.39 14.76
N GLY A 314 -17.49 7.90 14.76
CA GLY A 314 -17.17 6.58 15.33
C GLY A 314 -17.72 5.39 14.55
N GLY A 315 -18.23 5.61 13.35
CA GLY A 315 -18.58 4.53 12.39
C GLY A 315 -19.75 3.64 12.80
N GLU A 316 -20.93 4.22 13.00
CA GLU A 316 -22.17 3.46 12.95
C GLU A 316 -22.51 2.91 11.55
#